data_bafcb243c5485caea16403a46ddd096d
#
_entry.id   bafcb243c5485caea16403a46ddd096d
#
_cell.length_a   1.000
_cell.length_b   1.000
_cell.length_c   1.000
_cell.angle_alpha   90.00
_cell.angle_beta   90.00
_cell.angle_gamma   90.00
#
_symmetry.space_group_name_H-M   'P 1'
#
loop_
_entity.id
_entity.type
_entity.pdbx_description
1 polymer ?
#
loop_
_entity_poly.entity_id
_entity_poly.type
_entity_poly.pdbx_seq_one_letter_code
_entity_poly.pdbx_strand_id
1 'polypeptide(L)'
;MEVTLVEAQADLRRQLRGEGLMPSGLEVLERIGWSPLPATIPQRELQGWTFLVEGTVLFRAEEPMGSSHACTLIDQGSLLASLVEGAEQQGAQVLKGQAVAQLLEEQGRICGVRLVDGQERRADLVIGCDGRDSSLRRLAQLEFPRTERPIDVLWFRLSGPESLPLVRWLAGRFVTVVGAAGSFALFETVSGAVQLGWALQAPLPEPAQAWPARWAGACSAPLADLLAAITPEHIEGPVRLPVRVGLLERWHRPGLLLLGDAAHPMSPVRAQGINMALRDAFVAAGELIRGLPSLSTPWDPAQIDVLLERITQLRIPEIRTIQGLQARELERAQLLHRNPWLRRLLSAGASFWGPLLARRWIRDQRQLREGLPLREGLPLPGGPP
;
A
#
# COMPACT_ATOMS: atom_id res chain seq x y z
N MET A 1 -29.20 -0.09 -5.97
CA MET A 1 -28.28 -1.25 -5.94
C MET A 1 -28.15 -1.66 -4.49
N GLU A 2 -28.37 -2.94 -4.21
CA GLU A 2 -28.11 -3.49 -2.86
C GLU A 2 -26.64 -3.92 -2.81
N VAL A 3 -25.94 -3.55 -1.72
CA VAL A 3 -24.52 -3.88 -1.52
C VAL A 3 -24.35 -4.53 -0.16
N THR A 4 -23.74 -5.69 -0.15
CA THR A 4 -23.33 -6.38 1.08
C THR A 4 -21.80 -6.48 1.12
N LEU A 5 -21.17 -5.89 2.13
CA LEU A 5 -19.74 -6.03 2.42
C LEU A 5 -19.55 -7.14 3.46
N VAL A 6 -18.71 -8.11 3.14
CA VAL A 6 -18.35 -9.21 4.06
C VAL A 6 -16.88 -9.05 4.46
N GLU A 7 -16.61 -8.90 5.76
CA GLU A 7 -15.27 -8.78 6.33
C GLU A 7 -15.02 -9.90 7.36
N ALA A 8 -13.96 -10.65 7.16
CA ALA A 8 -13.62 -11.79 8.01
C ALA A 8 -13.22 -11.38 9.43
N GLN A 9 -12.66 -10.19 9.58
CA GLN A 9 -12.25 -9.67 10.89
C GLN A 9 -13.41 -8.92 11.55
N ALA A 10 -13.57 -9.10 12.84
CA ALA A 10 -14.55 -8.34 13.64
C ALA A 10 -14.06 -6.90 13.87
N ASP A 11 -12.73 -6.70 13.92
CA ASP A 11 -12.07 -5.39 14.11
C ASP A 11 -11.26 -5.04 12.84
N LEU A 12 -11.42 -3.82 12.35
CA LEU A 12 -10.70 -3.28 11.20
C LEU A 12 -9.27 -2.82 11.54
N ARG A 13 -8.85 -2.92 12.80
CA ARG A 13 -7.52 -2.55 13.24
C ARG A 13 -6.46 -3.47 12.63
N ARG A 14 -5.55 -2.88 11.90
CA ARG A 14 -4.43 -3.59 11.28
C ARG A 14 -3.12 -3.11 11.91
N GLN A 15 -2.38 -4.03 12.51
CA GLN A 15 -1.08 -3.72 13.11
C GLN A 15 0.02 -3.64 12.04
N LEU A 16 0.96 -2.68 12.22
CA LEU A 16 2.22 -2.55 11.48
C LEU A 16 2.09 -2.64 9.95
N ARG A 17 1.16 -1.87 9.36
CA ARG A 17 1.03 -1.74 7.91
C ARG A 17 1.48 -0.36 7.43
N GLY A 18 1.75 -0.24 6.12
CA GLY A 18 2.12 1.04 5.52
C GLY A 18 0.99 2.06 5.64
N GLU A 19 1.32 3.24 6.15
CA GLU A 19 0.38 4.33 6.45
C GLU A 19 0.31 5.38 5.31
N GLY A 20 1.08 5.22 4.24
CA GLY A 20 1.28 6.28 3.24
C GLY A 20 0.21 6.32 2.16
N LEU A 21 -0.54 7.41 2.09
CA LEU A 21 -1.33 7.80 0.93
C LEU A 21 -0.47 8.68 0.01
N MET A 22 -0.28 8.21 -1.21
CA MET A 22 0.37 8.99 -2.26
C MET A 22 -0.65 9.91 -2.94
N PRO A 23 -0.21 10.93 -3.69
CA PRO A 23 -1.11 11.78 -4.46
C PRO A 23 -2.16 11.02 -5.28
N SER A 24 -1.78 9.85 -5.84
CA SER A 24 -2.68 8.98 -6.61
C SER A 24 -3.85 8.42 -5.79
N GLY A 25 -3.65 8.11 -4.52
CA GLY A 25 -4.72 7.66 -3.62
C GLY A 25 -5.54 8.83 -3.08
N LEU A 26 -4.88 9.96 -2.76
CA LEU A 26 -5.54 11.19 -2.32
C LEU A 26 -6.45 11.75 -3.42
N GLU A 27 -6.01 11.73 -4.69
CA GLU A 27 -6.84 12.11 -5.84
C GLU A 27 -8.15 11.30 -5.89
N VAL A 28 -8.09 10.00 -5.63
CA VAL A 28 -9.31 9.17 -5.59
C VAL A 28 -10.23 9.60 -4.45
N LEU A 29 -9.70 9.79 -3.24
CA LEU A 29 -10.49 10.23 -2.10
C LEU A 29 -11.14 11.61 -2.36
N GLU A 30 -10.41 12.53 -2.98
CA GLU A 30 -10.96 13.81 -3.41
C GLU A 30 -12.11 13.65 -4.42
N ARG A 31 -11.90 12.81 -5.45
CA ARG A 31 -12.92 12.57 -6.49
C ARG A 31 -14.20 11.94 -5.96
N ILE A 32 -14.12 11.15 -4.89
CA ILE A 32 -15.31 10.57 -4.23
C ILE A 32 -15.90 11.46 -3.12
N GLY A 33 -15.43 12.71 -3.02
CA GLY A 33 -15.94 13.67 -2.05
C GLY A 33 -15.38 13.54 -0.63
N TRP A 34 -14.28 12.79 -0.44
CA TRP A 34 -13.60 12.62 0.84
C TRP A 34 -12.38 13.56 1.00
N SER A 35 -12.46 14.76 0.46
CA SER A 35 -11.44 15.80 0.63
C SER A 35 -12.10 17.09 1.09
N PRO A 36 -11.60 17.74 2.18
CA PRO A 36 -10.53 17.26 3.02
C PRO A 36 -10.92 16.00 3.79
N LEU A 37 -9.92 15.15 4.10
CA LEU A 37 -10.18 13.97 4.92
C LEU A 37 -10.78 14.37 6.27
N PRO A 38 -11.75 13.60 6.83
CA PRO A 38 -12.35 13.92 8.12
C PRO A 38 -11.30 14.13 9.21
N ALA A 39 -11.48 15.16 10.03
CA ALA A 39 -10.58 15.49 11.13
C ALA A 39 -10.49 14.37 12.20
N THR A 40 -11.46 13.47 12.22
CA THR A 40 -11.48 12.27 13.08
C THR A 40 -10.46 11.23 12.66
N ILE A 41 -9.91 11.32 11.44
CA ILE A 41 -8.90 10.40 10.92
C ILE A 41 -7.52 11.00 11.23
N PRO A 42 -6.71 10.41 12.12
CA PRO A 42 -5.36 10.86 12.36
C PRO A 42 -4.55 10.82 11.07
N GLN A 43 -4.00 11.96 10.68
CA GLN A 43 -3.25 12.12 9.44
C GLN A 43 -2.15 13.16 9.58
N ARG A 44 -1.11 13.04 8.76
CA ARG A 44 -0.01 13.99 8.71
C ARG A 44 0.70 13.95 7.37
N GLU A 45 0.91 15.10 6.76
CA GLU A 45 1.74 15.22 5.56
C GLU A 45 3.21 15.00 5.88
N LEU A 46 3.91 14.27 5.02
CA LEU A 46 5.35 14.19 5.05
C LEU A 46 5.96 15.53 4.64
N GLN A 47 7.02 15.93 5.33
CA GLN A 47 7.81 17.11 4.95
C GLN A 47 8.75 16.80 3.78
N GLY A 48 9.11 15.55 3.59
CA GLY A 48 9.98 15.15 2.50
C GLY A 48 10.63 13.78 2.71
N TRP A 49 11.61 13.53 1.86
CA TRP A 49 12.36 12.29 1.77
C TRP A 49 13.84 12.56 1.95
N THR A 50 14.52 11.74 2.73
CA THR A 50 15.97 11.83 2.93
C THR A 50 16.61 10.49 2.62
N PHE A 51 17.68 10.50 1.85
CA PHE A 51 18.47 9.33 1.50
C PHE A 51 19.87 9.44 2.11
N LEU A 52 20.22 8.45 2.92
CA LEU A 52 21.55 8.31 3.49
C LEU A 52 22.28 7.12 2.87
N VAL A 53 23.55 7.32 2.56
CA VAL A 53 24.45 6.26 2.13
C VAL A 53 25.71 6.34 3.00
N GLU A 54 26.07 5.23 3.65
CA GLU A 54 27.18 5.16 4.63
C GLU A 54 27.11 6.27 5.69
N GLY A 55 25.87 6.60 6.15
CA GLY A 55 25.61 7.65 7.14
C GLY A 55 25.65 9.10 6.62
N THR A 56 26.07 9.33 5.38
CA THR A 56 26.07 10.66 4.75
C THR A 56 24.73 10.90 4.06
N VAL A 57 24.16 12.09 4.23
CA VAL A 57 22.97 12.51 3.46
C VAL A 57 23.36 12.67 2.00
N LEU A 58 22.93 11.74 1.16
CA LEU A 58 23.17 11.79 -0.28
C LEU A 58 22.32 12.88 -0.93
N PHE A 59 21.02 12.91 -0.62
CA PHE A 59 20.11 13.98 -1.05
C PHE A 59 18.85 14.05 -0.19
N ARG A 60 18.12 15.16 -0.36
CA ARG A 60 16.78 15.39 0.17
C ARG A 60 15.85 15.78 -0.97
N ALA A 61 14.57 15.43 -0.83
CA ALA A 61 13.49 15.88 -1.68
C ALA A 61 12.34 16.36 -0.80
N GLU A 62 11.90 17.61 -1.03
CA GLU A 62 10.82 18.22 -0.26
C GLU A 62 9.47 17.89 -0.90
N GLU A 63 8.46 17.60 -0.07
CA GLU A 63 7.09 17.47 -0.54
C GLU A 63 6.54 18.86 -0.95
N PRO A 64 5.60 18.93 -1.89
CA PRO A 64 4.90 17.85 -2.63
C PRO A 64 5.62 17.38 -3.90
N MET A 65 6.88 17.72 -4.15
CA MET A 65 7.68 17.30 -5.32
C MET A 65 7.04 17.61 -6.69
N GLY A 66 6.27 18.69 -6.78
CA GLY A 66 5.57 19.12 -8.00
C GLY A 66 4.21 18.43 -8.23
N SER A 67 3.74 17.60 -7.31
CA SER A 67 2.38 17.04 -7.30
C SER A 67 1.37 17.99 -6.63
N SER A 68 0.07 17.77 -6.84
CA SER A 68 -1.00 18.54 -6.17
C SER A 68 -1.07 18.31 -4.66
N HIS A 69 -0.68 17.11 -4.22
CA HIS A 69 -0.73 16.70 -2.83
C HIS A 69 0.65 16.21 -2.35
N ALA A 70 0.93 16.43 -1.07
CA ALA A 70 2.03 15.76 -0.39
C ALA A 70 1.68 14.30 -0.09
N CYS A 71 2.69 13.44 0.05
CA CYS A 71 2.48 12.12 0.62
C CYS A 71 1.96 12.28 2.06
N THR A 72 0.81 11.72 2.37
CA THR A 72 0.13 11.85 3.66
C THR A 72 0.14 10.52 4.39
N LEU A 73 0.69 10.52 5.59
CA LEU A 73 0.56 9.41 6.51
C LEU A 73 -0.82 9.44 7.14
N ILE A 74 -1.43 8.27 7.32
CA ILE A 74 -2.79 8.16 7.81
C ILE A 74 -2.92 6.93 8.71
N ASP A 75 -3.74 7.02 9.77
CA ASP A 75 -4.18 5.83 10.48
C ASP A 75 -5.12 5.02 9.60
N GLN A 76 -4.62 3.90 9.08
CA GLN A 76 -5.37 3.07 8.15
C GLN A 76 -6.63 2.48 8.78
N GLY A 77 -6.61 2.16 10.08
CA GLY A 77 -7.78 1.64 10.78
C GLY A 77 -8.91 2.65 10.85
N SER A 78 -8.59 3.89 11.18
CA SER A 78 -9.55 5.00 11.22
C SER A 78 -10.11 5.32 9.82
N LEU A 79 -9.25 5.31 8.78
CA LEU A 79 -9.71 5.48 7.41
C LEU A 79 -10.71 4.38 7.00
N LEU A 80 -10.39 3.12 7.26
CA LEU A 80 -11.27 2.00 6.92
C LEU A 80 -12.58 2.06 7.69
N ALA A 81 -12.53 2.39 8.99
CA ALA A 81 -13.74 2.54 9.80
C ALA A 81 -14.65 3.64 9.25
N SER A 82 -14.07 4.79 8.90
CA SER A 82 -14.80 5.92 8.33
C SER A 82 -15.39 5.59 6.95
N LEU A 83 -14.66 4.90 6.07
CA LEU A 83 -15.17 4.44 4.77
C LEU A 83 -16.31 3.43 4.93
N VAL A 84 -16.22 2.52 5.90
CA VAL A 84 -17.30 1.56 6.22
C VAL A 84 -18.54 2.29 6.72
N GLU A 85 -18.38 3.22 7.66
CA GLU A 85 -19.47 4.04 8.17
C GLU A 85 -20.17 4.81 7.03
N GLY A 86 -19.39 5.44 6.14
CA GLY A 86 -19.93 6.11 4.97
C GLY A 86 -20.70 5.16 4.03
N ALA A 87 -20.23 3.93 3.85
CA ALA A 87 -20.93 2.92 3.06
C ALA A 87 -22.25 2.50 3.71
N GLU A 88 -22.27 2.30 5.04
CA GLU A 88 -23.48 1.97 5.82
C GLU A 88 -24.51 3.12 5.73
N GLN A 89 -24.08 4.37 5.83
CA GLN A 89 -24.93 5.55 5.65
C GLN A 89 -25.55 5.62 4.25
N GLN A 90 -24.88 5.09 3.24
CA GLN A 90 -25.38 4.95 1.87
C GLN A 90 -26.20 3.67 1.64
N GLY A 91 -26.51 2.92 2.71
CA GLY A 91 -27.36 1.75 2.68
C GLY A 91 -26.66 0.42 2.39
N ALA A 92 -25.32 0.35 2.45
CA ALA A 92 -24.63 -0.91 2.36
C ALA A 92 -24.79 -1.73 3.66
N GLN A 93 -25.06 -3.03 3.53
CA GLN A 93 -25.05 -3.96 4.65
C GLN A 93 -23.61 -4.40 4.93
N VAL A 94 -23.13 -4.28 6.16
CA VAL A 94 -21.77 -4.70 6.56
C VAL A 94 -21.82 -5.87 7.53
N LEU A 95 -21.23 -7.01 7.15
CA LEU A 95 -21.12 -8.23 7.92
C LEU A 95 -19.68 -8.40 8.38
N LYS A 96 -19.39 -8.05 9.65
CA LYS A 96 -18.06 -8.22 10.27
C LYS A 96 -17.94 -9.56 10.98
N GLY A 97 -16.73 -10.11 11.06
CA GLY A 97 -16.47 -11.42 11.68
C GLY A 97 -16.97 -12.60 10.86
N GLN A 98 -17.26 -12.38 9.57
CA GLN A 98 -17.78 -13.40 8.66
C GLN A 98 -16.80 -13.61 7.51
N ALA A 99 -16.36 -14.85 7.31
CA ALA A 99 -15.47 -15.20 6.21
C ALA A 99 -16.23 -15.96 5.11
N VAL A 100 -15.79 -15.78 3.87
CA VAL A 100 -16.29 -16.55 2.73
C VAL A 100 -15.64 -17.92 2.72
N ALA A 101 -16.45 -18.99 2.73
CA ALA A 101 -16.00 -20.38 2.67
C ALA A 101 -16.02 -20.94 1.24
N GLN A 102 -17.02 -20.54 0.43
CA GLN A 102 -17.20 -21.07 -0.93
C GLN A 102 -17.78 -20.01 -1.86
N LEU A 103 -17.55 -20.17 -3.17
CA LEU A 103 -18.29 -19.49 -4.21
C LEU A 103 -19.51 -20.31 -4.58
N LEU A 104 -20.66 -19.66 -4.75
CA LEU A 104 -21.86 -20.28 -5.34
C LEU A 104 -21.76 -20.14 -6.85
N GLU A 105 -21.88 -21.25 -7.56
CA GLU A 105 -21.73 -21.26 -9.03
C GLU A 105 -22.94 -21.98 -9.66
N GLU A 106 -23.55 -21.36 -10.66
CA GLU A 106 -24.64 -21.90 -11.46
C GLU A 106 -24.32 -21.70 -12.95
N GLN A 107 -24.39 -22.75 -13.72
CA GLN A 107 -24.13 -22.76 -15.17
C GLN A 107 -22.79 -22.09 -15.56
N GLY A 108 -21.73 -22.29 -14.75
CA GLY A 108 -20.41 -21.71 -15.00
C GLY A 108 -20.25 -20.24 -14.57
N ARG A 109 -21.29 -19.63 -13.95
CA ARG A 109 -21.29 -18.26 -13.46
C ARG A 109 -21.33 -18.24 -11.94
N ILE A 110 -20.51 -17.38 -11.33
CA ILE A 110 -20.56 -17.11 -9.90
C ILE A 110 -21.77 -16.22 -9.61
N CYS A 111 -22.66 -16.73 -8.72
CA CYS A 111 -23.93 -16.11 -8.37
C CYS A 111 -24.05 -15.83 -6.87
N GLY A 112 -22.92 -15.80 -6.16
CA GLY A 112 -22.89 -15.48 -4.73
C GLY A 112 -21.79 -16.20 -3.97
N VAL A 113 -21.88 -16.15 -2.65
CA VAL A 113 -20.93 -16.76 -1.71
C VAL A 113 -21.64 -17.51 -0.61
N ARG A 114 -21.00 -18.57 -0.07
CA ARG A 114 -21.39 -19.20 1.20
C ARG A 114 -20.40 -18.79 2.27
N LEU A 115 -20.89 -18.32 3.40
CA LEU A 115 -20.11 -17.91 4.54
C LEU A 115 -19.72 -19.15 5.40
N VAL A 116 -18.78 -18.96 6.33
CA VAL A 116 -18.31 -20.05 7.22
C VAL A 116 -19.41 -20.56 8.17
N ASP A 117 -20.41 -19.74 8.48
CA ASP A 117 -21.58 -20.14 9.28
C ASP A 117 -22.64 -20.91 8.47
N GLY A 118 -22.38 -21.15 7.17
CA GLY A 118 -23.27 -21.85 6.26
C GLY A 118 -24.30 -20.97 5.55
N GLN A 119 -24.43 -19.69 5.91
CA GLN A 119 -25.37 -18.78 5.23
C GLN A 119 -24.92 -18.51 3.80
N GLU A 120 -25.89 -18.50 2.88
CA GLU A 120 -25.66 -18.13 1.49
C GLU A 120 -26.06 -16.67 1.24
N ARG A 121 -25.24 -15.99 0.47
CA ARG A 121 -25.51 -14.65 -0.03
C ARG A 121 -25.45 -14.67 -1.55
N ARG A 122 -26.61 -14.58 -2.19
CA ARG A 122 -26.72 -14.51 -3.64
C ARG A 122 -26.48 -13.07 -4.11
N ALA A 123 -25.84 -12.93 -5.26
CA ALA A 123 -25.54 -11.65 -5.85
C ALA A 123 -25.37 -11.79 -7.38
N ASP A 124 -25.70 -10.74 -8.12
CA ASP A 124 -25.45 -10.63 -9.57
C ASP A 124 -23.95 -10.49 -9.87
N LEU A 125 -23.19 -9.93 -8.91
CA LEU A 125 -21.74 -9.73 -8.98
C LEU A 125 -21.11 -9.88 -7.60
N VAL A 126 -20.02 -10.65 -7.53
CA VAL A 126 -19.12 -10.74 -6.38
C VAL A 126 -17.85 -9.98 -6.69
N ILE A 127 -17.43 -9.08 -5.77
CA ILE A 127 -16.16 -8.34 -5.88
C ILE A 127 -15.23 -8.80 -4.75
N GLY A 128 -14.11 -9.41 -5.11
CA GLY A 128 -13.10 -9.92 -4.18
C GLY A 128 -12.01 -8.92 -3.92
N CYS A 129 -11.98 -8.35 -2.70
CA CYS A 129 -10.95 -7.44 -2.21
C CYS A 129 -10.23 -8.04 -0.98
N ASP A 130 -10.16 -9.37 -0.88
CA ASP A 130 -9.74 -10.14 0.28
C ASP A 130 -8.20 -10.27 0.42
N GLY A 131 -7.48 -9.44 -0.31
CA GLY A 131 -6.06 -9.17 -0.09
C GLY A 131 -5.11 -10.21 -0.67
N ARG A 132 -3.86 -10.15 -0.22
CA ARG A 132 -2.71 -10.87 -0.78
C ARG A 132 -2.89 -12.39 -0.80
N ASP A 133 -3.43 -12.94 0.25
CA ASP A 133 -3.70 -14.37 0.39
C ASP A 133 -5.15 -14.73 0.04
N SER A 134 -5.75 -14.04 -0.93
CA SER A 134 -7.13 -14.12 -1.36
C SER A 134 -7.65 -15.57 -1.45
N SER A 135 -8.68 -15.86 -0.68
CA SER A 135 -9.43 -17.11 -0.75
C SER A 135 -10.32 -17.14 -1.98
N LEU A 136 -10.92 -16.00 -2.35
CA LEU A 136 -11.76 -15.91 -3.55
C LEU A 136 -10.97 -16.20 -4.81
N ARG A 137 -9.73 -15.70 -4.91
CA ARG A 137 -8.82 -16.03 -6.02
C ARG A 137 -8.58 -17.54 -6.13
N ARG A 138 -8.28 -18.21 -5.01
CA ARG A 138 -8.06 -19.67 -4.99
C ARG A 138 -9.33 -20.44 -5.33
N LEU A 139 -10.47 -20.07 -4.75
CA LEU A 139 -11.77 -20.70 -5.03
C LEU A 139 -12.17 -20.52 -6.50
N ALA A 140 -11.85 -19.38 -7.09
CA ALA A 140 -12.08 -19.11 -8.51
C ALA A 140 -11.03 -19.74 -9.46
N GLN A 141 -10.02 -20.44 -8.92
CA GLN A 141 -8.94 -21.05 -9.69
C GLN A 141 -8.17 -20.04 -10.56
N LEU A 142 -8.05 -18.78 -10.08
CA LEU A 142 -7.26 -17.75 -10.74
C LEU A 142 -5.86 -17.75 -10.12
N GLU A 143 -4.86 -18.08 -10.94
CA GLU A 143 -3.48 -18.21 -10.50
C GLU A 143 -2.60 -17.13 -11.12
N PHE A 144 -1.60 -16.69 -10.39
CA PHE A 144 -0.59 -15.81 -10.94
C PHE A 144 0.28 -16.60 -11.93
N PRO A 145 0.47 -16.11 -13.16
CA PRO A 145 1.37 -16.72 -14.11
C PRO A 145 2.81 -16.68 -13.60
N ARG A 146 3.12 -15.66 -12.80
CA ARG A 146 4.41 -15.48 -12.16
C ARG A 146 4.24 -14.78 -10.82
N THR A 147 4.98 -15.25 -9.82
CA THR A 147 5.09 -14.58 -8.52
C THR A 147 6.55 -14.34 -8.20
N GLU A 148 6.90 -13.11 -7.88
CA GLU A 148 8.24 -12.72 -7.45
C GLU A 148 8.27 -12.52 -5.94
N ARG A 149 9.37 -12.93 -5.33
CA ARG A 149 9.68 -12.68 -3.91
C ARG A 149 10.98 -11.89 -3.83
N PRO A 150 10.94 -10.59 -4.14
CA PRO A 150 12.16 -9.81 -4.31
C PRO A 150 12.93 -9.62 -3.01
N ILE A 151 12.23 -9.53 -1.88
CA ILE A 151 12.81 -9.29 -0.57
C ILE A 151 11.75 -9.49 0.52
N ASP A 152 12.17 -9.88 1.73
CA ASP A 152 11.34 -9.78 2.92
C ASP A 152 11.67 -8.51 3.69
N VAL A 153 10.69 -7.94 4.37
CA VAL A 153 10.86 -6.77 5.22
C VAL A 153 10.48 -7.13 6.65
N LEU A 154 11.35 -6.75 7.58
CA LEU A 154 11.05 -6.82 9.01
C LEU A 154 10.58 -5.45 9.47
N TRP A 155 9.36 -5.39 9.99
CA TRP A 155 8.77 -4.19 10.53
C TRP A 155 8.91 -4.12 12.04
N PHE A 156 9.30 -2.95 12.51
CA PHE A 156 9.43 -2.61 13.91
C PHE A 156 8.67 -1.32 14.19
N ARG A 157 8.12 -1.21 15.40
CA ARG A 157 7.63 0.06 15.96
C ARG A 157 8.48 0.40 17.16
N LEU A 158 9.04 1.60 17.14
CA LEU A 158 9.87 2.14 18.21
C LEU A 158 9.04 3.18 18.96
N SER A 159 8.88 2.99 20.25
CA SER A 159 8.09 3.84 21.14
C SER A 159 8.92 4.24 22.37
N GLY A 160 8.27 4.86 23.36
CA GLY A 160 8.95 5.29 24.58
C GLY A 160 9.70 6.61 24.47
N PRO A 161 10.20 7.13 25.60
CA PRO A 161 10.87 8.43 25.67
C PRO A 161 12.14 8.51 24.83
N GLU A 162 12.87 7.41 24.64
CA GLU A 162 14.08 7.33 23.83
C GLU A 162 13.82 7.52 22.34
N SER A 163 12.59 7.31 21.89
CA SER A 163 12.19 7.56 20.49
C SER A 163 11.99 9.05 20.19
N LEU A 164 11.74 9.89 21.17
CA LEU A 164 11.48 11.32 20.98
C LEU A 164 12.64 12.11 20.33
N PRO A 165 13.91 11.88 20.69
CA PRO A 165 15.03 12.50 19.97
C PRO A 165 15.11 12.05 18.51
N LEU A 166 14.79 10.78 18.23
CA LEU A 166 14.74 10.24 16.87
C LEU A 166 13.60 10.87 16.05
N VAL A 167 12.40 11.05 16.66
CA VAL A 167 11.27 11.76 16.04
C VAL A 167 11.66 13.19 15.68
N ARG A 168 12.30 13.92 16.60
CA ARG A 168 12.80 15.29 16.32
C ARG A 168 13.82 15.31 15.18
N TRP A 169 14.71 14.33 15.13
CA TRP A 169 15.72 14.22 14.08
C TRP A 169 15.08 13.91 12.72
N LEU A 170 14.04 13.08 12.67
CA LEU A 170 13.29 12.77 11.46
C LEU A 170 12.62 14.02 10.89
N ALA A 171 12.18 14.95 11.74
CA ALA A 171 11.53 16.21 11.34
C ALA A 171 10.41 16.01 10.30
N GLY A 172 9.56 15.00 10.52
CA GLY A 172 8.44 14.68 9.62
C GLY A 172 8.83 14.05 8.28
N ARG A 173 10.07 13.58 8.13
CA ARG A 173 10.58 13.00 6.87
C ARG A 173 10.54 11.49 6.87
N PHE A 174 10.41 10.93 5.69
CA PHE A 174 10.71 9.52 5.42
C PHE A 174 12.20 9.39 5.11
N VAL A 175 12.91 8.60 5.89
CA VAL A 175 14.36 8.44 5.77
C VAL A 175 14.68 7.03 5.28
N THR A 176 15.49 6.93 4.22
CA THR A 176 16.03 5.67 3.71
C THR A 176 17.54 5.63 3.99
N VAL A 177 18.00 4.54 4.56
CA VAL A 177 19.41 4.30 4.89
C VAL A 177 19.92 3.10 4.10
N VAL A 178 21.07 3.26 3.44
CA VAL A 178 21.79 2.18 2.79
C VAL A 178 23.22 2.17 3.32
N GLY A 179 23.57 1.16 4.10
CA GLY A 179 24.89 1.01 4.71
C GLY A 179 25.45 -0.40 4.59
N ALA A 180 26.68 -0.58 5.05
CA ALA A 180 27.37 -1.86 4.99
C ALA A 180 26.66 -2.93 5.82
N ALA A 181 26.13 -2.60 6.99
CA ALA A 181 25.45 -3.55 7.89
C ALA A 181 24.02 -3.86 7.47
N GLY A 182 23.43 -3.10 6.55
CA GLY A 182 22.07 -3.32 6.08
C GLY A 182 21.42 -2.09 5.47
N SER A 183 20.18 -2.25 5.04
CA SER A 183 19.36 -1.18 4.48
C SER A 183 18.01 -1.15 5.17
N PHE A 184 17.54 0.02 5.54
CA PHE A 184 16.27 0.21 6.20
C PHE A 184 15.64 1.57 5.88
N ALA A 185 14.37 1.69 6.15
CA ALA A 185 13.66 2.96 6.10
C ALA A 185 12.98 3.22 7.43
N LEU A 186 12.87 4.49 7.81
CA LEU A 186 12.19 4.90 9.04
C LEU A 186 11.41 6.20 8.83
N PHE A 187 10.33 6.31 9.55
CA PHE A 187 9.48 7.50 9.57
C PHE A 187 8.67 7.55 10.86
N GLU A 188 8.27 8.74 11.27
CA GLU A 188 7.35 8.91 12.36
C GLU A 188 5.93 8.62 11.90
N THR A 189 5.19 7.79 12.64
CA THR A 189 3.78 7.45 12.38
C THR A 189 2.86 8.59 12.84
N VAL A 190 1.58 8.53 12.49
CA VAL A 190 0.58 9.49 12.98
C VAL A 190 0.37 9.43 14.49
N SER A 191 0.71 8.31 15.12
CA SER A 191 0.66 8.15 16.60
C SER A 191 1.89 8.69 17.33
N GLY A 192 2.91 9.23 16.61
CA GLY A 192 4.14 9.74 17.20
C GLY A 192 5.22 8.67 17.46
N ALA A 193 4.95 7.39 17.23
CA ALA A 193 5.96 6.34 17.26
C ALA A 193 6.84 6.38 15.99
N VAL A 194 8.00 5.75 16.00
CA VAL A 194 8.81 5.56 14.79
C VAL A 194 8.58 4.16 14.23
N GLN A 195 8.21 4.09 12.97
CA GLN A 195 8.17 2.83 12.23
C GLN A 195 9.47 2.64 11.48
N LEU A 196 10.07 1.43 11.59
CA LEU A 196 11.30 1.05 10.93
C LEU A 196 11.08 -0.23 10.12
N GLY A 197 11.42 -0.19 8.83
CA GLY A 197 11.36 -1.32 7.93
C GLY A 197 12.77 -1.75 7.51
N TRP A 198 13.25 -2.90 8.01
CA TRP A 198 14.54 -3.46 7.66
C TRP A 198 14.42 -4.41 6.47
N ALA A 199 15.19 -4.17 5.44
CA ALA A 199 15.28 -5.05 4.29
C ALA A 199 16.08 -6.32 4.63
N LEU A 200 15.40 -7.47 4.65
CA LEU A 200 16.02 -8.74 5.02
C LEU A 200 16.75 -9.33 3.82
N GLN A 201 18.08 -9.37 3.90
CA GLN A 201 18.96 -9.85 2.82
C GLN A 201 19.68 -11.16 3.18
N ALA A 202 19.54 -11.63 4.41
CA ALA A 202 20.17 -12.84 4.96
C ALA A 202 19.22 -13.50 5.97
N PRO A 203 19.50 -14.73 6.46
CA PRO A 203 18.76 -15.31 7.56
C PRO A 203 18.63 -14.37 8.74
N LEU A 204 17.49 -14.49 9.46
CA LEU A 204 17.21 -13.66 10.64
C LEU A 204 18.37 -13.70 11.62
N PRO A 205 18.89 -12.52 12.02
CA PRO A 205 19.90 -12.49 13.06
C PRO A 205 19.27 -12.77 14.43
N GLU A 206 19.94 -13.56 15.23
CA GLU A 206 19.61 -13.75 16.65
C GLU A 206 20.59 -12.96 17.52
N PRO A 207 20.20 -12.51 18.70
CA PRO A 207 18.89 -12.37 19.30
C PRO A 207 18.26 -10.98 19.10
N ALA A 208 16.96 -10.79 19.47
CA ALA A 208 16.22 -9.52 19.35
C ALA A 208 16.94 -8.33 20.03
N GLN A 209 17.69 -8.56 21.08
CA GLN A 209 18.46 -7.56 21.81
C GLN A 209 19.57 -6.88 20.98
N ALA A 210 19.97 -7.45 19.85
CA ALA A 210 21.00 -6.89 18.98
C ALA A 210 20.47 -5.85 17.96
N TRP A 211 19.16 -5.60 17.88
CA TRP A 211 18.59 -4.73 16.84
C TRP A 211 19.07 -3.27 16.93
N PRO A 212 19.06 -2.58 18.10
CA PRO A 212 19.57 -1.21 18.18
C PRO A 212 21.00 -1.06 17.68
N ALA A 213 21.90 -1.96 18.11
CA ALA A 213 23.30 -1.94 17.67
C ALA A 213 23.44 -2.22 16.16
N ARG A 214 22.59 -3.08 15.61
CA ARG A 214 22.58 -3.40 14.19
C ARG A 214 22.12 -2.25 13.33
N TRP A 215 21.04 -1.55 13.75
CA TRP A 215 20.59 -0.33 13.07
C TRP A 215 21.63 0.76 13.13
N ALA A 216 22.24 0.96 14.30
CA ALA A 216 23.32 1.92 14.49
C ALA A 216 24.53 1.62 13.60
N GLY A 217 24.89 0.34 13.47
CA GLY A 217 26.02 -0.09 12.61
C GLY A 217 25.80 0.12 11.10
N ALA A 218 24.57 0.41 10.67
CA ALA A 218 24.25 0.71 9.26
C ALA A 218 24.29 2.21 8.91
N CYS A 219 24.52 3.08 9.90
CA CYS A 219 24.57 4.54 9.73
C CYS A 219 25.67 5.16 10.59
N SER A 220 25.78 6.47 10.63
CA SER A 220 26.71 7.22 11.47
C SER A 220 25.98 8.22 12.35
N ALA A 221 26.71 8.83 13.29
CA ALA A 221 26.17 9.89 14.15
C ALA A 221 25.54 11.03 13.32
N PRO A 222 24.46 11.67 13.78
CA PRO A 222 23.81 11.42 15.06
C PRO A 222 22.78 10.26 15.02
N LEU A 223 22.40 9.75 13.85
CA LEU A 223 21.36 8.71 13.72
C LEU A 223 21.78 7.40 14.42
N ALA A 224 23.04 7.02 14.31
CA ALA A 224 23.56 5.82 14.96
C ALA A 224 23.37 5.90 16.50
N ASP A 225 23.70 7.04 17.11
CA ASP A 225 23.58 7.25 18.56
C ASP A 225 22.11 7.19 19.00
N LEU A 226 21.21 7.81 18.21
CA LEU A 226 19.78 7.79 18.48
C LEU A 226 19.18 6.39 18.40
N LEU A 227 19.61 5.58 17.44
CA LEU A 227 19.14 4.19 17.29
C LEU A 227 19.73 3.27 18.35
N ALA A 228 20.99 3.48 18.73
CA ALA A 228 21.65 2.71 19.79
C ALA A 228 21.03 2.96 21.18
N ALA A 229 20.43 4.12 21.38
CA ALA A 229 19.78 4.49 22.64
C ALA A 229 18.40 3.83 22.85
N ILE A 230 17.80 3.24 21.80
CA ILE A 230 16.49 2.57 21.92
C ILE A 230 16.63 1.30 22.75
N THR A 231 15.82 1.17 23.79
CA THR A 231 15.81 0.01 24.67
C THR A 231 14.91 -1.09 24.11
N PRO A 232 15.25 -2.39 24.31
CA PRO A 232 14.49 -3.50 23.76
C PRO A 232 13.01 -3.53 24.16
N GLU A 233 12.67 -3.06 25.37
CA GLU A 233 11.30 -3.00 25.88
C GLU A 233 10.41 -2.01 25.12
N HIS A 234 10.99 -1.07 24.40
CA HIS A 234 10.28 -0.08 23.58
C HIS A 234 10.27 -0.45 22.08
N ILE A 235 10.64 -1.71 21.77
CA ILE A 235 10.63 -2.25 20.40
C ILE A 235 9.50 -3.26 20.29
N GLU A 236 8.49 -2.94 19.48
CA GLU A 236 7.50 -3.91 19.02
C GLU A 236 8.00 -4.53 17.72
N GLY A 237 7.93 -5.85 17.61
CA GLY A 237 8.39 -6.59 16.44
C GLY A 237 9.63 -7.45 16.71
N PRO A 238 10.28 -8.00 15.68
CA PRO A 238 9.97 -7.83 14.26
C PRO A 238 8.71 -8.55 13.80
N VAL A 239 7.91 -7.87 12.98
CA VAL A 239 6.88 -8.52 12.19
C VAL A 239 7.43 -8.74 10.78
N ARG A 240 7.57 -10.01 10.37
CA ARG A 240 8.04 -10.34 9.03
C ARG A 240 6.92 -10.15 8.01
N LEU A 241 7.17 -9.31 7.03
CA LEU A 241 6.34 -9.14 5.86
C LEU A 241 6.98 -9.89 4.68
N PRO A 242 6.48 -11.09 4.33
CA PRO A 242 6.91 -11.77 3.13
C PRO A 242 6.39 -10.99 1.93
N VAL A 243 7.29 -10.34 1.20
CA VAL A 243 6.92 -9.56 0.02
C VAL A 243 6.64 -10.52 -1.13
N ARG A 244 5.42 -10.47 -1.63
CA ARG A 244 5.02 -11.17 -2.87
C ARG A 244 4.54 -10.13 -3.86
N VAL A 245 5.05 -10.22 -5.08
CA VAL A 245 4.64 -9.38 -6.21
C VAL A 245 4.09 -10.29 -7.28
N GLY A 246 2.93 -9.97 -7.78
CA GLY A 246 2.27 -10.74 -8.84
C GLY A 246 1.23 -9.89 -9.55
N LEU A 247 0.82 -10.31 -10.72
CA LEU A 247 -0.22 -9.67 -11.49
C LEU A 247 -1.01 -10.74 -12.23
N LEU A 248 -2.31 -10.83 -11.98
CA LEU A 248 -3.18 -11.68 -12.76
C LEU A 248 -3.31 -11.13 -14.19
N GLU A 249 -3.34 -12.02 -15.17
CA GLU A 249 -3.66 -11.64 -16.55
C GLU A 249 -5.16 -11.42 -16.76
N ARG A 250 -5.97 -12.13 -15.97
CA ARG A 250 -7.41 -12.00 -15.91
C ARG A 250 -7.84 -11.82 -14.47
N TRP A 251 -8.56 -10.74 -14.16
CA TRP A 251 -9.02 -10.41 -12.82
C TRP A 251 -10.44 -10.90 -12.53
N HIS A 252 -11.07 -11.55 -13.47
CA HIS A 252 -12.47 -11.92 -13.37
C HIS A 252 -12.76 -13.34 -13.89
N ARG A 253 -13.86 -13.89 -13.43
CA ARG A 253 -14.66 -14.96 -14.01
C ARG A 253 -16.10 -14.46 -14.18
N PRO A 254 -16.95 -15.13 -14.96
CA PRO A 254 -18.35 -14.76 -15.02
C PRO A 254 -18.94 -14.56 -13.62
N GLY A 255 -19.43 -13.35 -13.31
CA GLY A 255 -19.98 -12.96 -12.02
C GLY A 255 -19.01 -12.70 -10.88
N LEU A 256 -17.68 -12.72 -11.10
CA LEU A 256 -16.65 -12.40 -10.11
C LEU A 256 -15.63 -11.43 -10.66
N LEU A 257 -15.27 -10.40 -9.88
CA LEU A 257 -14.13 -9.51 -10.13
C LEU A 257 -13.20 -9.52 -8.90
N LEU A 258 -11.88 -9.57 -9.12
CA LEU A 258 -10.86 -9.39 -8.07
C LEU A 258 -10.22 -8.01 -8.21
N LEU A 259 -9.98 -7.32 -7.07
CA LEU A 259 -9.36 -5.99 -7.03
C LEU A 259 -8.25 -5.93 -5.96
N GLY A 260 -7.36 -4.97 -6.08
CA GLY A 260 -6.28 -4.75 -5.14
C GLY A 260 -5.32 -5.93 -5.01
N ASP A 261 -4.81 -6.19 -3.82
CA ASP A 261 -3.84 -7.27 -3.56
C ASP A 261 -4.39 -8.67 -3.90
N ALA A 262 -5.71 -8.85 -4.05
CA ALA A 262 -6.31 -10.10 -4.53
C ALA A 262 -5.96 -10.35 -6.00
N ALA A 263 -5.84 -9.32 -6.82
CA ALA A 263 -5.51 -9.36 -8.24
C ALA A 263 -4.03 -9.07 -8.52
N HIS A 264 -3.39 -8.20 -7.71
CA HIS A 264 -2.03 -7.73 -7.97
C HIS A 264 -1.28 -7.34 -6.68
N PRO A 265 -0.84 -8.30 -5.85
CA PRO A 265 -0.05 -7.98 -4.67
C PRO A 265 1.19 -7.17 -5.04
N MET A 266 1.42 -6.10 -4.28
CA MET A 266 2.44 -5.08 -4.55
C MET A 266 3.63 -5.20 -3.60
N SER A 267 4.77 -4.69 -4.05
CA SER A 267 5.91 -4.42 -3.16
C SER A 267 5.57 -3.29 -2.17
N PRO A 268 6.08 -3.31 -0.92
CA PRO A 268 5.89 -2.21 0.02
C PRO A 268 6.63 -0.93 -0.37
N VAL A 269 7.49 -0.99 -1.38
CA VAL A 269 8.23 0.17 -1.89
C VAL A 269 7.25 1.27 -2.28
N ARG A 270 7.38 2.45 -1.63
CA ARG A 270 6.53 3.64 -1.83
C ARG A 270 5.04 3.41 -1.58
N ALA A 271 4.70 2.50 -0.65
CA ALA A 271 3.33 2.33 -0.15
C ALA A 271 2.22 2.22 -1.23
N GLN A 272 2.49 1.55 -2.37
CA GLN A 272 1.58 1.56 -3.51
C GLN A 272 0.31 0.70 -3.34
N GLY A 273 0.30 -0.28 -2.43
CA GLY A 273 -0.81 -1.23 -2.31
C GLY A 273 -2.17 -0.55 -2.07
N ILE A 274 -2.28 0.30 -1.05
CA ILE A 274 -3.54 1.01 -0.75
C ILE A 274 -3.93 1.98 -1.87
N ASN A 275 -2.95 2.68 -2.45
CA ASN A 275 -3.20 3.67 -3.49
C ASN A 275 -3.75 3.03 -4.76
N MET A 276 -3.17 1.90 -5.19
CA MET A 276 -3.68 1.18 -6.36
C MET A 276 -5.03 0.51 -6.09
N ALA A 277 -5.28 0.00 -4.88
CA ALA A 277 -6.58 -0.56 -4.51
C ALA A 277 -7.70 0.50 -4.53
N LEU A 278 -7.44 1.71 -4.04
CA LEU A 278 -8.38 2.84 -4.17
C LEU A 278 -8.67 3.18 -5.63
N ARG A 279 -7.64 3.21 -6.48
CA ARG A 279 -7.79 3.48 -7.91
C ARG A 279 -8.54 2.36 -8.64
N ASP A 280 -8.32 1.10 -8.25
CA ASP A 280 -9.09 -0.03 -8.78
C ASP A 280 -10.57 0.10 -8.46
N ALA A 281 -10.88 0.36 -7.19
CA ALA A 281 -12.27 0.53 -6.74
C ALA A 281 -12.96 1.68 -7.47
N PHE A 282 -12.25 2.81 -7.65
CA PHE A 282 -12.76 3.98 -8.37
C PHE A 282 -13.06 3.66 -9.84
N VAL A 283 -12.12 3.01 -10.55
CA VAL A 283 -12.31 2.65 -11.96
C VAL A 283 -13.41 1.59 -12.10
N ALA A 284 -13.43 0.57 -11.23
CA ALA A 284 -14.45 -0.47 -11.26
C ALA A 284 -15.86 0.10 -11.03
N ALA A 285 -16.04 0.92 -10.00
CA ALA A 285 -17.32 1.58 -9.70
C ALA A 285 -17.79 2.43 -10.90
N GLY A 286 -16.88 3.21 -11.47
CA GLY A 286 -17.23 4.06 -12.60
C GLY A 286 -17.58 3.33 -13.87
N GLU A 287 -16.92 2.22 -14.19
CA GLU A 287 -17.29 1.40 -15.36
C GLU A 287 -18.65 0.70 -15.13
N LEU A 288 -18.90 0.19 -13.91
CA LEU A 288 -20.16 -0.43 -13.55
C LEU A 288 -21.32 0.59 -13.61
N ILE A 289 -21.16 1.78 -13.01
CA ILE A 289 -22.20 2.84 -13.03
C ILE A 289 -22.54 3.27 -14.45
N ARG A 290 -21.53 3.42 -15.32
CA ARG A 290 -21.76 3.83 -16.72
C ARG A 290 -22.36 2.74 -17.59
N GLY A 291 -21.95 1.51 -17.33
CA GLY A 291 -22.29 0.38 -18.19
C GLY A 291 -23.58 -0.34 -17.85
N LEU A 292 -24.07 -0.16 -16.61
CA LEU A 292 -25.29 -0.82 -16.17
C LEU A 292 -26.48 0.14 -16.32
N PRO A 293 -27.55 -0.26 -16.99
CA PRO A 293 -28.73 0.55 -17.14
C PRO A 293 -29.42 0.78 -15.79
N SER A 294 -30.32 1.74 -15.73
CA SER A 294 -31.11 2.14 -14.55
C SER A 294 -31.58 0.95 -13.70
N LEU A 295 -31.59 1.14 -12.39
CA LEU A 295 -31.88 0.15 -11.32
C LEU A 295 -33.24 -0.59 -11.44
N SER A 296 -34.06 -0.29 -12.43
CA SER A 296 -35.40 -0.86 -12.65
C SER A 296 -35.43 -2.12 -13.52
N THR A 297 -34.33 -2.49 -14.14
CA THR A 297 -34.23 -3.68 -15.00
C THR A 297 -33.22 -4.67 -14.42
N PRO A 298 -33.50 -5.98 -14.41
CA PRO A 298 -32.47 -6.99 -14.08
C PRO A 298 -31.26 -6.78 -14.99
N TRP A 299 -30.07 -6.83 -14.42
CA TRP A 299 -28.83 -6.70 -15.20
C TRP A 299 -28.60 -7.95 -16.07
N ASP A 300 -28.26 -7.71 -17.32
CA ASP A 300 -27.83 -8.79 -18.20
C ASP A 300 -26.47 -9.34 -17.73
N PRO A 301 -26.39 -10.64 -17.35
CA PRO A 301 -25.14 -11.27 -16.95
C PRO A 301 -24.02 -11.11 -17.97
N ALA A 302 -24.29 -11.18 -19.25
CA ALA A 302 -23.29 -11.03 -20.30
C ALA A 302 -22.76 -9.59 -20.37
N GLN A 303 -23.59 -8.60 -20.14
CA GLN A 303 -23.19 -7.19 -20.07
C GLN A 303 -22.28 -6.94 -18.88
N ILE A 304 -22.57 -7.51 -17.69
CA ILE A 304 -21.69 -7.45 -16.56
C ILE A 304 -20.31 -7.99 -16.93
N ASP A 305 -20.23 -9.19 -17.51
CA ASP A 305 -18.96 -9.85 -17.81
C ASP A 305 -18.09 -9.04 -18.81
N VAL A 306 -18.71 -8.36 -19.77
CA VAL A 306 -18.02 -7.41 -20.66
C VAL A 306 -17.42 -6.23 -19.87
N LEU A 307 -18.13 -5.72 -18.87
CA LEU A 307 -17.60 -4.66 -18.00
C LEU A 307 -16.42 -5.14 -17.14
N LEU A 308 -16.47 -6.38 -16.61
CA LEU A 308 -15.38 -6.94 -15.83
C LEU A 308 -14.10 -7.09 -16.67
N GLU A 309 -14.22 -7.56 -17.92
CA GLU A 309 -13.09 -7.60 -18.85
C GLU A 309 -12.54 -6.19 -19.09
N ARG A 310 -13.40 -5.22 -19.34
CA ARG A 310 -13.01 -3.83 -19.59
C ARG A 310 -12.28 -3.22 -18.37
N ILE A 311 -12.76 -3.44 -17.15
CA ILE A 311 -12.09 -3.00 -15.93
C ILE A 311 -10.68 -3.58 -15.85
N THR A 312 -10.53 -4.88 -16.10
CA THR A 312 -9.24 -5.56 -16.14
C THR A 312 -8.29 -4.90 -17.15
N GLN A 313 -8.76 -4.67 -18.39
CA GLN A 313 -7.96 -4.06 -19.45
C GLN A 313 -7.52 -2.61 -19.13
N LEU A 314 -8.35 -1.86 -18.42
CA LEU A 314 -8.05 -0.49 -18.00
C LEU A 314 -7.00 -0.45 -16.89
N ARG A 315 -7.01 -1.44 -15.99
CA ARG A 315 -6.17 -1.40 -14.78
C ARG A 315 -4.80 -2.07 -14.95
N ILE A 316 -4.70 -3.14 -15.71
CA ILE A 316 -3.43 -3.89 -15.92
C ILE A 316 -2.27 -3.00 -16.37
N PRO A 317 -2.42 -2.07 -17.32
CA PRO A 317 -1.30 -1.23 -17.77
C PRO A 317 -0.71 -0.37 -16.66
N GLU A 318 -1.55 0.20 -15.80
CA GLU A 318 -1.08 1.00 -14.68
C GLU A 318 -0.36 0.13 -13.64
N ILE A 319 -0.96 -0.98 -13.23
CA ILE A 319 -0.34 -1.89 -12.25
C ILE A 319 1.02 -2.41 -12.75
N ARG A 320 1.10 -2.81 -14.01
CA ARG A 320 2.37 -3.27 -14.61
C ARG A 320 3.43 -2.16 -14.61
N THR A 321 3.03 -0.92 -14.90
CA THR A 321 3.93 0.23 -14.87
C THR A 321 4.45 0.48 -13.45
N ILE A 322 3.55 0.52 -12.47
CA ILE A 322 3.90 0.78 -11.07
C ILE A 322 4.79 -0.33 -10.49
N GLN A 323 4.45 -1.61 -10.71
CA GLN A 323 5.27 -2.74 -10.28
C GLN A 323 6.68 -2.69 -10.93
N GLY A 324 6.77 -2.34 -12.21
CA GLY A 324 8.05 -2.17 -12.91
C GLY A 324 8.90 -1.03 -12.33
N LEU A 325 8.28 0.08 -11.92
CA LEU A 325 8.99 1.18 -11.26
C LEU A 325 9.46 0.78 -9.84
N GLN A 326 8.64 0.06 -9.09
CA GLN A 326 9.02 -0.48 -7.78
C GLN A 326 10.20 -1.46 -7.88
N ALA A 327 10.19 -2.34 -8.89
CA ALA A 327 11.28 -3.28 -9.13
C ALA A 327 12.60 -2.54 -9.41
N ARG A 328 12.59 -1.53 -10.29
CA ARG A 328 13.78 -0.71 -10.60
C ARG A 328 14.32 0.03 -9.37
N GLU A 329 13.45 0.53 -8.49
CA GLU A 329 13.88 1.20 -7.28
C GLU A 329 14.54 0.22 -6.31
N LEU A 330 13.99 -0.97 -6.17
CA LEU A 330 14.56 -2.04 -5.37
C LEU A 330 15.91 -2.52 -5.93
N GLU A 331 16.03 -2.71 -7.24
CA GLU A 331 17.27 -3.07 -7.92
C GLU A 331 18.39 -2.04 -7.66
N ARG A 332 18.06 -0.75 -7.73
CA ARG A 332 19.01 0.33 -7.40
C ARG A 332 19.48 0.26 -5.95
N ALA A 333 18.57 0.02 -5.02
CA ALA A 333 18.90 -0.15 -3.61
C ALA A 333 19.78 -1.39 -3.36
N GLN A 334 19.48 -2.50 -4.02
CA GLN A 334 20.26 -3.73 -3.95
C GLN A 334 21.66 -3.56 -4.58
N LEU A 335 21.75 -2.84 -5.71
CA LEU A 335 23.05 -2.53 -6.34
C LEU A 335 23.94 -1.73 -5.39
N LEU A 336 23.41 -0.70 -4.74
CA LEU A 336 24.13 0.07 -3.75
C LEU A 336 24.55 -0.80 -2.56
N HIS A 337 23.65 -1.63 -2.06
CA HIS A 337 23.95 -2.50 -0.94
C HIS A 337 25.10 -3.49 -1.26
N ARG A 338 25.06 -4.10 -2.44
CA ARG A 338 26.07 -5.09 -2.87
C ARG A 338 27.42 -4.49 -3.27
N ASN A 339 27.49 -3.17 -3.46
CA ASN A 339 28.68 -2.51 -3.98
C ASN A 339 29.27 -1.49 -2.98
N PRO A 340 30.21 -1.90 -2.09
CA PRO A 340 30.83 -1.02 -1.10
C PRO A 340 31.58 0.15 -1.73
N TRP A 341 32.23 -0.06 -2.88
CA TRP A 341 32.96 0.99 -3.56
C TRP A 341 32.03 2.10 -4.06
N LEU A 342 30.92 1.71 -4.67
CA LEU A 342 29.89 2.68 -5.12
C LEU A 342 29.30 3.49 -3.96
N ARG A 343 29.02 2.82 -2.83
CA ARG A 343 28.54 3.53 -1.63
C ARG A 343 29.53 4.58 -1.14
N ARG A 344 30.82 4.19 -1.03
CA ARG A 344 31.89 5.12 -0.60
C ARG A 344 32.06 6.28 -1.57
N LEU A 345 32.04 6.03 -2.88
CA LEU A 345 32.10 7.07 -3.91
C LEU A 345 30.95 8.08 -3.79
N LEU A 346 29.71 7.57 -3.65
CA LEU A 346 28.54 8.42 -3.52
C LEU A 346 28.52 9.19 -2.20
N SER A 347 28.93 8.57 -1.10
CA SER A 347 29.05 9.23 0.20
C SER A 347 30.11 10.34 0.16
N ALA A 348 31.31 10.07 -0.38
CA ALA A 348 32.39 11.05 -0.48
C ALA A 348 32.04 12.23 -1.40
N GLY A 349 31.30 11.98 -2.49
CA GLY A 349 30.88 12.99 -3.46
C GLY A 349 29.45 13.50 -3.28
N ALA A 350 28.84 13.33 -2.10
CA ALA A 350 27.41 13.63 -1.88
C ALA A 350 27.04 15.09 -2.18
N SER A 351 27.91 16.06 -1.85
CA SER A 351 27.69 17.47 -2.16
C SER A 351 27.66 17.76 -3.67
N PHE A 352 28.39 16.99 -4.46
CA PHE A 352 28.44 17.14 -5.92
C PHE A 352 27.29 16.35 -6.61
N TRP A 353 27.14 15.08 -6.28
CA TRP A 353 26.14 14.20 -6.92
C TRP A 353 24.73 14.39 -6.39
N GLY A 354 24.58 14.80 -5.13
CA GLY A 354 23.31 14.87 -4.42
C GLY A 354 22.24 15.67 -5.16
N PRO A 355 22.49 16.92 -5.59
CA PRO A 355 21.50 17.73 -6.31
C PRO A 355 21.05 17.09 -7.63
N LEU A 356 21.97 16.48 -8.38
CA LEU A 356 21.66 15.80 -9.63
C LEU A 356 20.80 14.55 -9.40
N LEU A 357 21.18 13.75 -8.41
CA LEU A 357 20.46 12.54 -8.02
C LEU A 357 19.06 12.88 -7.49
N ALA A 358 18.92 13.95 -6.69
CA ALA A 358 17.62 14.42 -6.22
C ALA A 358 16.68 14.76 -7.38
N ARG A 359 17.15 15.58 -8.35
CA ARG A 359 16.36 15.98 -9.52
C ARG A 359 15.92 14.77 -10.35
N ARG A 360 16.85 13.83 -10.58
CA ARG A 360 16.56 12.60 -11.31
C ARG A 360 15.56 11.74 -10.55
N TRP A 361 15.77 11.56 -9.25
CA TRP A 361 14.89 10.77 -8.41
C TRP A 361 13.48 11.35 -8.36
N ILE A 362 13.32 12.67 -8.14
CA ILE A 362 12.02 13.36 -8.15
C ILE A 362 11.26 13.09 -9.45
N ARG A 363 11.97 13.19 -10.60
CA ARG A 363 11.38 12.90 -11.92
C ARG A 363 10.92 11.44 -12.02
N ASP A 364 11.78 10.51 -11.61
CA ASP A 364 11.48 9.08 -11.66
C ASP A 364 10.31 8.70 -10.72
N GLN A 365 10.10 9.47 -9.61
CA GLN A 365 9.02 9.25 -8.67
C GLN A 365 7.64 9.72 -9.16
N ARG A 366 7.57 10.58 -10.15
CA ARG A 366 6.32 11.20 -10.57
C ARG A 366 5.21 10.18 -10.85
N GLN A 367 5.48 9.18 -11.68
CA GLN A 367 4.49 8.15 -11.99
C GLN A 367 4.16 7.25 -10.80
N LEU A 368 5.14 6.95 -9.92
CA LEU A 368 4.86 6.20 -8.69
C LEU A 368 3.94 6.97 -7.74
N ARG A 369 3.99 8.29 -7.75
CA ARG A 369 3.20 9.14 -6.85
C ARG A 369 1.82 9.44 -7.40
N GLU A 370 1.73 9.83 -8.67
CA GLU A 370 0.51 10.29 -9.32
C GLU A 370 -0.28 9.16 -10.00
N GLY A 371 0.38 8.03 -10.29
CA GLY A 371 -0.22 6.97 -11.12
C GLY A 371 -0.30 7.39 -12.59
N LEU A 372 -1.04 6.62 -13.38
CA LEU A 372 -1.43 7.03 -14.72
C LEU A 372 -2.68 7.94 -14.66
N PRO A 373 -2.90 8.81 -15.65
CA PRO A 373 -4.10 9.66 -15.68
C PRO A 373 -5.39 8.83 -15.55
N LEU A 374 -6.22 9.16 -14.59
CA LEU A 374 -7.57 8.60 -14.50
C LEU A 374 -8.45 9.25 -15.56
N ARG A 375 -9.31 8.47 -16.19
CA ARG A 375 -10.29 9.02 -17.13
C ARG A 375 -11.19 10.03 -16.44
N GLU A 376 -11.42 11.17 -17.09
CA GLU A 376 -12.35 12.18 -16.63
C GLU A 376 -13.80 11.68 -16.68
N GLY A 377 -14.67 12.23 -15.85
CA GLY A 377 -16.12 12.10 -15.99
C GLY A 377 -16.71 10.80 -15.43
N LEU A 378 -16.23 10.29 -14.29
CA LEU A 378 -17.04 9.33 -13.52
C LEU A 378 -18.20 10.11 -12.89
N PRO A 379 -19.49 9.79 -13.22
CA PRO A 379 -20.61 10.31 -12.49
C PRO A 379 -20.60 9.67 -11.11
N LEU A 380 -20.01 10.36 -10.13
CA LEU A 380 -20.15 9.95 -8.74
C LEU A 380 -21.45 10.55 -8.22
N PRO A 381 -22.31 9.76 -7.54
CA PRO A 381 -23.40 10.32 -6.77
C PRO A 381 -22.81 11.30 -5.76
N GLY A 382 -23.47 12.43 -5.53
CA GLY A 382 -23.01 13.55 -4.74
C GLY A 382 -22.27 13.12 -3.49
N GLY A 383 -21.20 13.89 -3.16
CA GLY A 383 -20.34 13.64 -2.02
C GLY A 383 -21.12 13.48 -0.70
N PRO A 384 -20.40 13.13 0.39
CA PRO A 384 -21.03 12.89 1.68
C PRO A 384 -21.87 14.09 2.11
N PRO A 385 -22.97 13.85 2.85
CA PRO A 385 -23.82 14.91 3.35
C PRO A 385 -23.08 15.87 4.26
#